data_9a3d8b8282a3c7c040bcb9fffef198ce
#
_entry.id   9a3d8b8282a3c7c040bcb9fffef198ce
#
_cell.length_a   1.000
_cell.length_b   1.000
_cell.length_c   1.000
_cell.angle_alpha   90.00
_cell.angle_beta   90.00
_cell.angle_gamma   90.00
#
_symmetry.space_group_name_H-M   'P 1'
#
loop_
_entity.id
_entity.type
_entity.pdbx_description
1 polymer ?
#
loop_
_entity_poly.entity_id
_entity_poly.type
_entity_poly.pdbx_seq_one_letter_code
_entity_poly.pdbx_strand_id
1 'polypeptide(L)'
;FNRQNQCNVDTIKELLSKLNSLYPHNASCDNPFDIGVIAGYRGQVDLLKKQVNSKEYGNFIKDDEPLIQINTVDKFQGAERDIIIYDVVRSSHDHDNIGFLADYRRINVAFSRAKRLLFIVGDSDYLLNRAVFTKSENFTEFKLKQIVEELQEKGLVFNNMEEIFNA
;
A
#
# COMPACT_ATOMS: atom_id res chain seq x y z
N PHE A 1 16.42 -4.82 -7.60
CA PHE A 1 15.68 -3.91 -8.48
C PHE A 1 15.31 -2.67 -7.69
N ASN A 2 15.79 -1.50 -8.14
CA ASN A 2 15.70 -0.23 -7.40
C ASN A 2 14.60 0.65 -8.02
N ARG A 3 13.35 0.17 -8.06
CA ARG A 3 12.22 0.96 -8.55
C ARG A 3 11.69 1.85 -7.46
N GLN A 4 11.28 3.06 -7.86
CA GLN A 4 10.73 4.11 -7.00
C GLN A 4 9.58 4.81 -7.74
N ASN A 5 8.57 5.24 -6.98
CA ASN A 5 7.44 6.03 -7.47
C ASN A 5 7.15 7.14 -6.47
N GLN A 6 7.55 8.36 -6.81
CA GLN A 6 7.37 9.52 -5.93
C GLN A 6 5.88 9.87 -5.74
N CYS A 7 5.06 9.76 -6.79
CA CYS A 7 3.63 10.05 -6.68
C CYS A 7 2.95 9.15 -5.64
N ASN A 8 3.31 7.86 -5.61
CA ASN A 8 2.77 6.95 -4.59
C ASN A 8 3.25 7.33 -3.19
N VAL A 9 4.51 7.77 -3.03
CA VAL A 9 5.01 8.25 -1.73
C VAL A 9 4.20 9.45 -1.25
N ASP A 10 3.93 10.41 -2.13
CA ASP A 10 3.16 11.63 -1.79
C ASP A 10 1.73 11.27 -1.39
N THR A 11 1.08 10.37 -2.14
CA THR A 11 -0.25 9.83 -1.82
C THR A 11 -0.26 9.10 -0.47
N ILE A 12 0.75 8.29 -0.18
CA ILE A 12 0.86 7.57 1.10
C ILE A 12 1.04 8.55 2.26
N LYS A 13 1.85 9.61 2.10
CA LYS A 13 2.03 10.64 3.12
C LYS A 13 0.71 11.38 3.41
N GLU A 14 -0.03 11.73 2.36
CA GLU A 14 -1.34 12.37 2.49
C GLU A 14 -2.33 11.45 3.21
N LEU A 15 -2.37 10.15 2.84
CA LEU A 15 -3.20 9.15 3.50
C LEU A 15 -2.85 8.99 4.99
N LEU A 16 -1.57 8.91 5.33
CA LEU A 16 -1.10 8.84 6.72
C LEU A 16 -1.49 10.09 7.51
N SER A 17 -1.38 11.28 6.91
CA SER A 17 -1.80 12.54 7.53
C SER A 17 -3.31 12.56 7.81
N LYS A 18 -4.10 12.06 6.87
CA LYS A 18 -5.55 11.96 7.04
C LYS A 18 -5.93 10.97 8.15
N LEU A 19 -5.32 9.79 8.13
CA LEU A 19 -5.51 8.78 9.19
C LEU A 19 -5.11 9.34 10.56
N ASN A 20 -3.98 10.05 10.66
CA ASN A 20 -3.56 10.69 11.90
C ASN A 20 -4.59 11.70 12.42
N SER A 21 -5.24 12.44 11.53
CA SER A 21 -6.30 13.39 11.91
C SER A 21 -7.60 12.71 12.31
N LEU A 22 -7.95 11.59 11.68
CA LEU A 22 -9.17 10.84 11.97
C LEU A 22 -9.12 10.07 13.30
N TYR A 23 -7.93 9.74 13.77
CA TYR A 23 -7.72 9.00 15.03
C TYR A 23 -6.95 9.81 16.07
N PRO A 24 -7.50 10.97 16.53
CA PRO A 24 -6.76 11.95 17.35
C PRO A 24 -6.34 11.41 18.71
N HIS A 25 -6.93 10.32 19.19
CA HIS A 25 -6.63 9.71 20.49
C HIS A 25 -6.05 8.30 20.37
N ASN A 26 -5.61 7.89 19.15
CA ASN A 26 -5.15 6.53 18.93
C ASN A 26 -4.01 6.13 19.89
N ALA A 27 -3.00 6.97 20.04
CA ALA A 27 -1.85 6.70 20.91
C ALA A 27 -2.22 6.57 22.40
N SER A 28 -3.35 7.13 22.81
CA SER A 28 -3.83 7.09 24.20
C SER A 28 -4.73 5.89 24.49
N CYS A 29 -5.08 5.11 23.48
CA CYS A 29 -5.89 3.90 23.65
C CYS A 29 -5.04 2.76 24.24
N ASP A 30 -5.68 1.85 24.98
CA ASP A 30 -5.04 0.63 25.47
C ASP A 30 -4.54 -0.24 24.31
N ASN A 31 -5.35 -0.37 23.25
CA ASN A 31 -5.03 -1.09 22.03
C ASN A 31 -5.07 -0.13 20.83
N PRO A 32 -4.01 0.65 20.59
CA PRO A 32 -3.96 1.58 19.47
C PRO A 32 -3.89 0.84 18.15
N PHE A 33 -4.49 1.42 17.11
CA PHE A 33 -4.32 0.93 15.75
C PHE A 33 -2.88 1.12 15.29
N ASP A 34 -2.36 0.14 14.60
CA ASP A 34 -1.05 0.18 13.96
C ASP A 34 -1.16 0.10 12.44
N ILE A 35 -0.15 0.65 11.75
CA ILE A 35 -0.13 0.76 10.30
C ILE A 35 1.09 0.04 9.73
N GLY A 36 0.86 -0.81 8.73
CA GLY A 36 1.91 -1.38 7.89
C GLY A 36 1.90 -0.76 6.49
N VAL A 37 3.01 -0.17 6.07
CA VAL A 37 3.21 0.25 4.68
C VAL A 37 4.10 -0.77 3.99
N ILE A 38 3.58 -1.43 2.97
CA ILE A 38 4.23 -2.55 2.28
C ILE A 38 4.48 -2.20 0.82
N ALA A 39 5.73 -2.32 0.36
CA ALA A 39 6.08 -2.22 -1.04
C ALA A 39 6.86 -3.45 -1.53
N GLY A 40 6.69 -3.81 -2.80
CA GLY A 40 7.39 -4.95 -3.40
C GLY A 40 8.86 -4.68 -3.69
N TYR A 41 9.29 -3.42 -3.77
CA TYR A 41 10.62 -3.01 -4.20
C TYR A 41 11.37 -2.32 -3.07
N ARG A 42 12.61 -2.78 -2.81
CA ARG A 42 13.46 -2.23 -1.73
C ARG A 42 13.72 -0.73 -1.93
N GLY A 43 13.98 -0.29 -3.16
CA GLY A 43 14.18 1.13 -3.45
C GLY A 43 12.99 2.01 -3.05
N GLN A 44 11.78 1.51 -3.21
CA GLN A 44 10.57 2.21 -2.77
C GLN A 44 10.47 2.25 -1.24
N VAL A 45 10.77 1.14 -0.57
CA VAL A 45 10.82 1.11 0.90
C VAL A 45 11.84 2.10 1.45
N ASP A 46 13.02 2.17 0.84
CA ASP A 46 14.07 3.10 1.26
C ASP A 46 13.64 4.58 1.04
N LEU A 47 12.95 4.85 -0.08
CA LEU A 47 12.39 6.17 -0.38
C LEU A 47 11.29 6.56 0.63
N LEU A 48 10.35 5.65 0.91
CA LEU A 48 9.31 5.83 1.91
C LEU A 48 9.91 6.12 3.29
N LYS A 49 10.87 5.31 3.74
CA LYS A 49 11.55 5.51 5.03
C LYS A 49 12.29 6.84 5.13
N LYS A 50 12.81 7.35 4.01
CA LYS A 50 13.47 8.64 3.96
C LYS A 50 12.50 9.81 4.06
N GLN A 51 11.31 9.69 3.49
CA GLN A 51 10.35 10.78 3.35
C GLN A 51 9.20 10.74 4.35
N VAL A 52 8.86 9.57 4.88
CA VAL A 52 7.84 9.41 5.92
C VAL A 52 8.52 9.53 7.28
N ASN A 53 8.37 10.69 7.89
CA ASN A 53 8.84 10.92 9.25
C ASN A 53 7.72 10.55 10.23
N SER A 54 7.84 9.43 10.94
CA SER A 54 6.82 8.96 11.88
C SER A 54 6.48 9.96 12.97
N LYS A 55 7.39 10.88 13.31
CA LYS A 55 7.14 11.95 14.30
C LYS A 55 6.09 12.97 13.86
N GLU A 56 5.81 13.08 12.55
CA GLU A 56 4.74 13.92 12.01
C GLU A 56 3.34 13.34 12.26
N TYR A 57 3.27 12.05 12.62
CA TYR A 57 2.04 11.31 12.84
C TYR A 57 1.89 10.93 14.33
N GLY A 58 1.82 11.95 15.20
CA GLY A 58 1.90 11.79 16.67
C GLY A 58 0.82 10.86 17.26
N ASN A 59 -0.36 10.76 16.63
CA ASN A 59 -1.41 9.83 17.04
C ASN A 59 -1.08 8.35 16.77
N PHE A 60 -0.01 8.10 16.01
CA PHE A 60 0.56 6.78 15.75
C PHE A 60 1.96 6.61 16.37
N ILE A 61 2.18 7.22 17.55
CA ILE A 61 3.36 7.01 18.40
C ILE A 61 2.84 6.66 19.80
N LYS A 62 3.29 5.54 20.35
CA LYS A 62 2.98 5.12 21.74
C LYS A 62 4.28 4.79 22.45
N ASP A 63 4.45 5.35 23.66
CA ASP A 63 5.63 5.13 24.50
C ASP A 63 6.96 5.39 23.73
N ASP A 64 7.00 6.47 22.93
CA ASP A 64 8.09 6.86 22.03
C ASP A 64 8.36 5.90 20.87
N GLU A 65 7.55 4.85 20.70
CA GLU A 65 7.68 3.89 19.60
C GLU A 65 6.66 4.15 18.48
N PRO A 66 7.10 4.13 17.20
CA PRO A 66 6.19 4.36 16.09
C PRO A 66 5.28 3.15 15.85
N LEU A 67 3.99 3.42 15.71
CA LEU A 67 2.96 2.46 15.30
C LEU A 67 2.87 2.32 13.76
N ILE A 68 3.72 3.03 13.02
CA ILE A 68 3.82 2.95 11.56
C ILE A 68 5.10 2.18 11.21
N GLN A 69 4.95 1.05 10.53
CA GLN A 69 6.06 0.23 10.06
C GLN A 69 6.10 0.19 8.52
N ILE A 70 7.27 0.47 7.93
CA ILE A 70 7.47 0.47 6.47
C ILE A 70 8.47 -0.63 6.12
N ASN A 71 8.07 -1.63 5.33
CA ASN A 71 8.95 -2.71 4.93
C ASN A 71 8.52 -3.37 3.61
N THR A 72 9.36 -4.29 3.12
CA THR A 72 9.00 -5.20 2.03
C THR A 72 8.03 -6.28 2.52
N VAL A 73 7.32 -6.91 1.57
CA VAL A 73 6.39 -8.03 1.86
C VAL A 73 7.05 -9.12 2.72
N ASP A 74 8.28 -9.50 2.37
CA ASP A 74 8.98 -10.59 3.05
C ASP A 74 9.25 -10.30 4.54
N LYS A 75 9.43 -9.03 4.90
CA LYS A 75 9.62 -8.60 6.29
C LYS A 75 8.33 -8.49 7.09
N PHE A 76 7.18 -8.50 6.42
CA PHE A 76 5.87 -8.58 7.06
C PHE A 76 5.36 -10.02 7.20
N GLN A 77 6.13 -11.02 6.77
CA GLN A 77 5.73 -12.42 6.92
C GLN A 77 5.53 -12.76 8.41
N GLY A 78 4.33 -13.22 8.76
CA GLY A 78 3.94 -13.53 10.13
C GLY A 78 3.53 -12.33 11.01
N ALA A 79 3.65 -11.09 10.53
CA ALA A 79 3.23 -9.89 11.24
C ALA A 79 1.94 -9.33 10.63
N GLU A 80 0.92 -9.08 11.45
CA GLU A 80 -0.34 -8.44 11.04
C GLU A 80 -0.38 -7.01 11.57
N ARG A 81 -1.16 -6.13 10.90
CA ARG A 81 -1.42 -4.76 11.31
C ARG A 81 -2.90 -4.44 11.18
N ASP A 82 -3.40 -3.52 11.97
CA ASP A 82 -4.80 -3.09 11.86
C ASP A 82 -5.08 -2.49 10.49
N ILE A 83 -4.16 -1.66 10.00
CA ILE A 83 -4.25 -1.00 8.70
C ILE A 83 -3.03 -1.40 7.86
N ILE A 84 -3.26 -1.86 6.64
CA ILE A 84 -2.22 -2.07 5.64
C ILE A 84 -2.38 -1.07 4.50
N ILE A 85 -1.29 -0.43 4.12
CA ILE A 85 -1.16 0.37 2.91
C ILE A 85 -0.19 -0.36 1.98
N TYR A 86 -0.71 -0.92 0.90
CA TYR A 86 0.08 -1.62 -0.11
C TYR A 86 0.43 -0.69 -1.26
N ASP A 87 1.72 -0.46 -1.48
CA ASP A 87 2.24 0.36 -2.57
C ASP A 87 2.57 -0.51 -3.78
N VAL A 88 1.82 -0.31 -4.86
CA VAL A 88 2.00 -1.01 -6.14
C VAL A 88 3.32 -0.65 -6.81
N VAL A 89 3.78 0.59 -6.63
CA VAL A 89 5.01 1.20 -7.19
C VAL A 89 4.96 1.40 -8.70
N ARG A 90 4.50 0.42 -9.45
CA ARG A 90 4.42 0.49 -10.92
C ARG A 90 3.31 1.41 -11.39
N SER A 91 3.54 2.05 -12.55
CA SER A 91 2.59 3.00 -13.15
C SER A 91 2.59 2.89 -14.68
N SER A 92 1.72 3.64 -15.33
CA SER A 92 1.57 3.72 -16.80
C SER A 92 2.84 4.14 -17.56
N HIS A 93 3.83 4.66 -16.86
CA HIS A 93 5.15 4.96 -17.43
C HIS A 93 6.08 3.75 -17.52
N ASP A 94 5.71 2.62 -16.91
CA ASP A 94 6.46 1.39 -16.96
C ASP A 94 6.09 0.59 -18.20
N HIS A 95 7.01 0.52 -19.16
CA HIS A 95 6.84 -0.24 -20.43
C HIS A 95 7.22 -1.73 -20.30
N ASP A 96 7.75 -2.11 -19.14
CA ASP A 96 8.18 -3.48 -18.86
C ASP A 96 7.01 -4.37 -18.41
N ASN A 97 7.32 -5.65 -18.25
CA ASN A 97 6.41 -6.61 -17.64
C ASN A 97 6.02 -6.18 -16.20
N ILE A 98 4.93 -6.75 -15.70
CA ILE A 98 4.39 -6.43 -14.36
C ILE A 98 5.34 -6.75 -13.19
N GLY A 99 6.45 -7.45 -13.47
CA GLY A 99 7.52 -7.71 -12.52
C GLY A 99 7.03 -8.35 -11.22
N PHE A 100 7.32 -7.72 -10.10
CA PHE A 100 6.93 -8.21 -8.77
C PHE A 100 5.42 -8.45 -8.60
N LEU A 101 4.58 -7.71 -9.33
CA LEU A 101 3.12 -7.86 -9.28
C LEU A 101 2.62 -9.16 -9.93
N ALA A 102 3.48 -9.87 -10.68
CA ALA A 102 3.16 -11.20 -11.22
C ALA A 102 3.11 -12.28 -10.13
N ASP A 103 3.78 -12.07 -8.99
CA ASP A 103 3.77 -13.02 -7.89
C ASP A 103 2.57 -12.81 -6.98
N TYR A 104 1.44 -13.42 -7.35
CA TYR A 104 0.20 -13.35 -6.57
C TYR A 104 0.36 -13.86 -5.13
N ARG A 105 1.31 -14.77 -4.85
CA ARG A 105 1.55 -15.30 -3.51
C ARG A 105 2.03 -14.20 -2.58
N ARG A 106 2.92 -13.34 -3.06
CA ARG A 106 3.41 -12.18 -2.30
C ARG A 106 2.33 -11.12 -2.10
N ILE A 107 1.51 -10.87 -3.11
CA ILE A 107 0.35 -9.98 -2.99
C ILE A 107 -0.61 -10.52 -1.93
N ASN A 108 -0.93 -11.81 -1.98
CA ASN A 108 -1.80 -12.44 -1.00
C ASN A 108 -1.22 -12.37 0.43
N VAL A 109 0.09 -12.60 0.58
CA VAL A 109 0.78 -12.41 1.87
C VAL A 109 0.64 -10.97 2.35
N ALA A 110 0.84 -9.97 1.50
CA ALA A 110 0.71 -8.56 1.87
C ALA A 110 -0.72 -8.21 2.30
N PHE A 111 -1.71 -8.62 1.52
CA PHE A 111 -3.12 -8.29 1.78
C PHE A 111 -3.67 -9.00 3.02
N SER A 112 -3.27 -10.25 3.25
CA SER A 112 -3.66 -11.00 4.45
C SER A 112 -3.05 -10.47 5.75
N ARG A 113 -2.19 -9.45 5.68
CA ARG A 113 -1.65 -8.77 6.88
C ARG A 113 -2.61 -7.74 7.46
N ALA A 114 -3.63 -7.32 6.71
CA ALA A 114 -4.62 -6.37 7.18
C ALA A 114 -5.66 -7.05 8.07
N LYS A 115 -5.76 -6.60 9.33
CA LYS A 115 -6.81 -7.07 10.25
C LYS A 115 -8.14 -6.35 10.03
N ARG A 116 -8.10 -5.07 9.66
CA ARG A 116 -9.28 -4.21 9.61
C ARG A 116 -9.43 -3.49 8.28
N LEU A 117 -8.36 -2.88 7.76
CA LEU A 117 -8.42 -1.99 6.60
C LEU A 117 -7.21 -2.18 5.70
N LEU A 118 -7.47 -2.32 4.40
CA LEU A 118 -6.46 -2.40 3.35
C LEU A 118 -6.64 -1.25 2.36
N PHE A 119 -5.60 -0.45 2.19
CA PHE A 119 -5.47 0.51 1.11
C PHE A 119 -4.50 -0.01 0.05
N ILE A 120 -4.84 0.11 -1.22
CA ILE A 120 -3.97 -0.18 -2.35
C ILE A 120 -3.67 1.15 -3.04
N VAL A 121 -2.42 1.59 -2.99
CA VAL A 121 -1.96 2.83 -3.63
C VAL A 121 -1.25 2.51 -4.93
N GLY A 122 -1.72 3.06 -6.03
CA GLY A 122 -1.15 2.80 -7.34
C GLY A 122 -1.92 3.45 -8.48
N ASP A 123 -1.48 3.19 -9.69
CA ASP A 123 -2.08 3.66 -10.93
C ASP A 123 -3.11 2.63 -11.43
N SER A 124 -4.39 2.94 -11.27
CA SER A 124 -5.49 2.03 -11.66
C SER A 124 -5.54 1.82 -13.19
N ASP A 125 -5.25 2.85 -14.00
CA ASP A 125 -5.20 2.71 -15.46
C ASP A 125 -4.10 1.72 -15.89
N TYR A 126 -2.93 1.79 -15.24
CA TYR A 126 -1.87 0.83 -15.47
C TYR A 126 -2.31 -0.59 -15.15
N LEU A 127 -2.92 -0.80 -13.99
CA LEU A 127 -3.32 -2.13 -13.52
C LEU A 127 -4.43 -2.75 -14.38
N LEU A 128 -5.37 -1.92 -14.85
CA LEU A 128 -6.52 -2.37 -15.61
C LEU A 128 -6.20 -2.54 -17.11
N ASN A 129 -5.45 -1.60 -17.69
CA ASN A 129 -5.38 -1.45 -19.14
C ASN A 129 -3.97 -1.66 -19.72
N ARG A 130 -2.90 -1.41 -18.96
CA ARG A 130 -1.54 -1.34 -19.48
C ARG A 130 -0.58 -2.39 -18.94
N ALA A 131 -0.95 -3.11 -17.90
CA ALA A 131 -0.11 -4.16 -17.35
C ALA A 131 0.13 -5.27 -18.38
N VAL A 132 1.35 -5.34 -18.89
CA VAL A 132 1.75 -6.31 -19.92
C VAL A 132 2.25 -7.57 -19.23
N PHE A 133 1.65 -8.70 -19.61
CA PHE A 133 2.11 -10.03 -19.22
C PHE A 133 3.22 -10.48 -20.18
N THR A 134 4.40 -10.76 -19.68
CA THR A 134 5.32 -11.59 -20.43
C THR A 134 4.71 -12.99 -20.54
N LYS A 135 4.55 -13.47 -21.77
CA LYS A 135 4.11 -14.83 -22.07
C LYS A 135 5.14 -15.84 -21.53
N SER A 136 5.04 -16.19 -20.26
CA SER A 136 5.51 -17.49 -19.82
C SER A 136 4.33 -18.45 -19.94
N GLU A 137 4.60 -19.68 -20.36
CA GLU A 137 3.64 -20.70 -20.78
C GLU A 137 2.62 -21.14 -19.72
N ASN A 138 2.63 -20.55 -18.55
CA ASN A 138 1.63 -20.73 -17.49
C ASN A 138 0.88 -19.41 -17.29
N PHE A 139 -0.25 -19.30 -17.94
CA PHE A 139 -1.24 -18.22 -17.81
C PHE A 139 -1.74 -18.14 -16.35
N THR A 140 -1.00 -17.48 -15.51
CA THR A 140 -1.54 -17.08 -14.21
C THR A 140 -2.29 -15.78 -14.46
N GLU A 141 -3.61 -15.83 -14.34
CA GLU A 141 -4.46 -14.66 -14.37
C GLU A 141 -3.86 -13.57 -13.45
N PHE A 142 -3.82 -12.33 -13.93
CA PHE A 142 -3.31 -11.21 -13.14
C PHE A 142 -4.29 -10.90 -12.01
N LYS A 143 -4.11 -11.54 -10.87
CA LYS A 143 -5.02 -11.48 -9.74
C LYS A 143 -5.24 -10.06 -9.20
N LEU A 144 -4.20 -9.23 -9.21
CA LEU A 144 -4.34 -7.84 -8.77
C LEU A 144 -5.28 -7.05 -9.69
N LYS A 145 -5.26 -7.30 -11.01
CA LYS A 145 -6.22 -6.71 -11.96
C LYS A 145 -7.66 -7.08 -11.58
N GLN A 146 -7.92 -8.36 -11.36
CA GLN A 146 -9.26 -8.84 -10.97
C GLN A 146 -9.73 -8.18 -9.67
N ILE A 147 -8.85 -8.02 -8.68
CA ILE A 147 -9.16 -7.33 -7.44
C ILE A 147 -9.51 -5.86 -7.70
N VAL A 148 -8.74 -5.16 -8.54
CA VAL A 148 -9.01 -3.75 -8.86
C VAL A 148 -10.31 -3.59 -9.66
N GLU A 149 -10.61 -4.50 -10.60
CA GLU A 149 -11.88 -4.54 -11.33
C GLU A 149 -13.06 -4.69 -10.36
N GLU A 150 -12.98 -5.64 -9.43
CA GLU A 150 -14.01 -5.86 -8.41
C GLU A 150 -14.18 -4.64 -7.47
N LEU A 151 -13.08 -4.00 -7.07
CA LEU A 151 -13.13 -2.77 -6.27
C LEU A 151 -13.77 -1.61 -7.04
N GLN A 152 -13.51 -1.50 -8.35
CA GLN A 152 -14.11 -0.49 -9.21
C GLN A 152 -15.63 -0.70 -9.35
N GLU A 153 -16.08 -1.94 -9.56
CA GLU A 153 -17.50 -2.28 -9.61
C GLU A 153 -18.24 -1.96 -8.30
N LYS A 154 -17.54 -2.05 -7.17
CA LYS A 154 -18.08 -1.70 -5.84
C LYS A 154 -17.97 -0.22 -5.49
N GLY A 155 -17.43 0.62 -6.39
CA GLY A 155 -17.21 2.05 -6.11
C GLY A 155 -16.14 2.33 -5.07
N LEU A 156 -15.17 1.42 -4.92
CA LEU A 156 -14.07 1.51 -3.94
C LEU A 156 -12.73 1.90 -4.57
N VAL A 157 -12.74 2.46 -5.78
CA VAL A 157 -11.59 3.07 -6.45
C VAL A 157 -11.75 4.58 -6.41
N PHE A 158 -10.81 5.27 -5.82
CA PHE A 158 -10.84 6.70 -5.56
C PHE A 158 -9.65 7.40 -6.22
N ASN A 159 -9.86 8.63 -6.71
CA ASN A 159 -8.82 9.41 -7.38
C ASN A 159 -8.15 10.43 -6.46
N ASN A 160 -8.75 10.70 -5.30
CA ASN A 160 -8.22 11.65 -4.32
C ASN A 160 -8.67 11.29 -2.90
N MET A 161 -8.07 11.94 -1.90
CA MET A 161 -8.37 11.68 -0.48
C MET A 161 -9.77 12.12 -0.07
N GLU A 162 -10.34 13.14 -0.69
CA GLU A 162 -11.67 13.63 -0.34
C GLU A 162 -12.74 12.59 -0.68
N GLU A 163 -12.60 11.90 -1.83
CA GLU A 163 -13.50 10.83 -2.22
C GLU A 163 -13.48 9.67 -1.21
N ILE A 164 -12.30 9.29 -0.70
CA ILE A 164 -12.15 8.18 0.25
C ILE A 164 -12.89 8.46 1.56
N PHE A 165 -12.79 9.68 2.07
CA PHE A 165 -13.23 9.99 3.43
C PHE A 165 -14.58 10.70 3.51
N ASN A 166 -15.22 10.96 2.36
CA ASN A 166 -16.59 11.47 2.25
C ASN A 166 -17.57 10.44 1.67
N ALA A 167 -17.08 9.24 1.32
CA ALA A 167 -17.89 8.10 0.90
C ALA A 167 -18.43 7.36 2.14
#